data_ff08f47f4280b6555d096db8744b46f8
#
_entry.id   ff08f47f4280b6555d096db8744b46f8
#
_cell.length_a   1.000
_cell.length_b   1.000
_cell.length_c   1.000
_cell.angle_alpha   90.00
_cell.angle_beta   90.00
_cell.angle_gamma   90.00
#
_symmetry.space_group_name_H-M   'P 1'
#
loop_
_entity.id
_entity.type
_entity.pdbx_description
1 polymer ?
#
loop_
_entity_poly.entity_id
_entity_poly.type
_entity_poly.pdbx_seq_one_letter_code
_entity_poly.pdbx_strand_id
1 'polypeptide(L)'
;PKLFFKDAIEKKVFWLSKVYKKYLPKKYKGFTQYTIISAVYNVEKYLDDYFNSIINQRLDFKKNIFMVLVDDGSTDNSANIIKKYQKKYPKNIVYIYKENGGQASARNLGLKYMQENNYKAPWVTFTDPDDFLDRNYFYEVDKFLLTHQDDDICMIGCNIIFYHEKQRIYKDNHPLNFKFKNGIQIKENYNLDNFIQLSAASCFMNITFLKKLIFDEKLKPNFEDAKFINEYLLENINLKSAFLSKVKYFYRKREDGNST
;
A
#
# COMPACT_ATOMS: atom_id res chain seq x y z
N PRO A 1 -36.86 -30.04 21.17
CA PRO A 1 -35.56 -29.75 21.78
C PRO A 1 -34.56 -29.09 20.81
N LYS A 2 -34.54 -29.48 19.48
CA LYS A 2 -33.56 -28.91 18.50
C LYS A 2 -33.77 -27.42 18.17
N LEU A 3 -35.01 -26.90 18.23
CA LEU A 3 -35.29 -25.48 17.97
C LEU A 3 -34.76 -24.56 19.08
N PHE A 4 -34.90 -24.97 20.34
CA PHE A 4 -34.42 -24.18 21.49
C PHE A 4 -32.90 -24.03 21.55
N PHE A 5 -32.16 -25.05 21.11
CA PHE A 5 -30.68 -24.98 21.06
C PHE A 5 -30.17 -24.01 19.96
N LYS A 6 -30.85 -23.97 18.80
CA LYS A 6 -30.48 -23.11 17.70
C LYS A 6 -30.64 -21.63 18.07
N ASP A 7 -31.75 -21.29 18.73
CA ASP A 7 -32.06 -19.94 19.18
C ASP A 7 -31.08 -19.44 20.28
N ALA A 8 -30.67 -20.33 21.17
CA ALA A 8 -29.66 -20.02 22.20
C ALA A 8 -28.28 -19.80 21.65
N ILE A 9 -27.88 -20.55 20.61
CA ILE A 9 -26.59 -20.38 19.92
C ILE A 9 -26.59 -19.06 19.12
N GLU A 10 -27.67 -18.75 18.41
CA GLU A 10 -27.79 -17.50 17.64
C GLU A 10 -27.76 -16.27 18.56
N LYS A 11 -28.45 -16.32 19.70
CA LYS A 11 -28.40 -15.26 20.73
C LYS A 11 -27.01 -15.09 21.33
N LYS A 12 -26.30 -16.21 21.60
CA LYS A 12 -24.93 -16.18 22.13
C LYS A 12 -23.92 -15.63 21.10
N VAL A 13 -24.05 -16.04 19.84
CA VAL A 13 -23.22 -15.49 18.73
C VAL A 13 -23.52 -14.00 18.54
N PHE A 14 -24.77 -13.59 18.56
CA PHE A 14 -25.16 -12.17 18.47
C PHE A 14 -24.64 -11.36 19.67
N TRP A 15 -24.73 -11.88 20.87
CA TRP A 15 -24.17 -11.23 22.07
C TRP A 15 -22.64 -11.12 21.99
N LEU A 16 -21.94 -12.20 21.63
CA LEU A 16 -20.49 -12.20 21.42
C LEU A 16 -20.09 -11.18 20.33
N SER A 17 -20.86 -11.07 19.26
CA SER A 17 -20.59 -10.08 18.21
C SER A 17 -20.74 -8.64 18.69
N LYS A 18 -21.72 -8.36 19.56
CA LYS A 18 -21.88 -7.03 20.21
C LYS A 18 -20.76 -6.73 21.21
N VAL A 19 -20.39 -7.72 22.03
CA VAL A 19 -19.27 -7.59 22.98
C VAL A 19 -17.96 -7.38 22.21
N TYR A 20 -17.72 -8.16 21.15
CA TYR A 20 -16.53 -8.02 20.30
C TYR A 20 -16.47 -6.64 19.64
N LYS A 21 -17.60 -6.12 19.11
CA LYS A 21 -17.67 -4.76 18.57
C LYS A 21 -17.36 -3.67 19.58
N LYS A 22 -17.73 -3.87 20.85
CA LYS A 22 -17.45 -2.91 21.94
C LYS A 22 -15.96 -2.85 22.30
N TYR A 23 -15.23 -3.96 22.12
CA TYR A 23 -13.79 -4.06 22.41
C TYR A 23 -12.89 -3.92 21.19
N LEU A 24 -13.46 -3.80 19.99
CA LEU A 24 -12.64 -3.44 18.82
C LEU A 24 -12.09 -2.02 19.04
N PRO A 25 -10.77 -1.83 18.96
CA PRO A 25 -10.19 -0.50 19.07
C PRO A 25 -10.85 0.42 18.03
N LYS A 26 -11.30 1.60 18.49
CA LYS A 26 -11.87 2.61 17.58
C LYS A 26 -10.88 2.84 16.45
N LYS A 27 -11.38 2.84 15.21
CA LYS A 27 -10.58 3.21 14.05
C LYS A 27 -10.09 4.64 14.23
N TYR A 28 -8.81 4.87 14.01
CA TYR A 28 -8.23 6.19 14.04
C TYR A 28 -8.71 6.97 12.80
N LYS A 29 -9.31 8.14 13.03
CA LYS A 29 -9.65 9.07 11.94
C LYS A 29 -8.38 9.81 11.57
N GLY A 30 -7.94 9.65 10.31
CA GLY A 30 -6.70 10.21 9.83
C GLY A 30 -6.72 11.72 9.65
N PHE A 31 -5.52 12.28 9.64
CA PHE A 31 -5.22 13.66 9.29
C PHE A 31 -5.43 13.92 7.79
N THR A 32 -4.96 12.98 6.95
CA THR A 32 -5.04 13.11 5.48
C THR A 32 -5.59 11.84 4.80
N GLN A 33 -5.55 11.82 3.49
CA GLN A 33 -6.02 10.74 2.64
C GLN A 33 -4.86 10.16 1.83
N TYR A 34 -4.98 8.87 1.52
CA TYR A 34 -3.98 8.08 0.83
C TYR A 34 -4.60 7.32 -0.32
N THR A 35 -3.89 7.23 -1.43
CA THR A 35 -4.26 6.34 -2.53
C THR A 35 -3.21 5.25 -2.68
N ILE A 36 -3.68 4.02 -2.81
CA ILE A 36 -2.88 2.87 -3.22
C ILE A 36 -3.12 2.68 -4.73
N ILE A 37 -2.03 2.55 -5.50
CA ILE A 37 -2.08 2.09 -6.88
C ILE A 37 -1.40 0.73 -6.95
N SER A 38 -2.09 -0.28 -7.49
CA SER A 38 -1.55 -1.63 -7.63
C SER A 38 -1.74 -2.16 -9.04
N ALA A 39 -0.65 -2.62 -9.63
CA ALA A 39 -0.68 -3.44 -10.84
C ALA A 39 -1.02 -4.88 -10.46
N VAL A 40 -2.04 -5.44 -11.07
CA VAL A 40 -2.53 -6.79 -10.79
C VAL A 40 -2.29 -7.67 -11.99
N TYR A 41 -1.62 -8.80 -11.81
CA TYR A 41 -1.47 -9.81 -12.85
C TYR A 41 -1.32 -11.21 -12.26
N ASN A 42 -2.36 -12.06 -12.40
CA ASN A 42 -2.37 -13.45 -11.95
C ASN A 42 -1.93 -13.65 -10.47
N VAL A 43 -2.66 -13.03 -9.54
CA VAL A 43 -2.35 -13.02 -8.09
C VAL A 43 -3.54 -13.48 -7.23
N GLU A 44 -4.48 -14.25 -7.79
CA GLU A 44 -5.70 -14.70 -7.09
C GLU A 44 -5.42 -15.29 -5.70
N LYS A 45 -4.32 -16.04 -5.57
CA LYS A 45 -3.91 -16.71 -4.32
C LYS A 45 -3.65 -15.73 -3.17
N TYR A 46 -3.25 -14.49 -3.47
CA TYR A 46 -2.74 -13.52 -2.48
C TYR A 46 -3.71 -12.37 -2.18
N LEU A 47 -4.70 -12.16 -3.06
CA LEU A 47 -5.58 -10.98 -3.00
C LEU A 47 -6.38 -10.88 -1.70
N ASP A 48 -6.84 -12.00 -1.12
CA ASP A 48 -7.59 -11.95 0.13
C ASP A 48 -6.70 -11.46 1.30
N ASP A 49 -5.45 -11.92 1.40
CA ASP A 49 -4.48 -11.45 2.39
C ASP A 49 -4.16 -9.97 2.17
N TYR A 50 -3.91 -9.58 0.92
CA TYR A 50 -3.66 -8.21 0.52
C TYR A 50 -4.79 -7.26 0.95
N PHE A 51 -6.04 -7.53 0.53
CA PHE A 51 -7.19 -6.73 0.90
C PHE A 51 -7.41 -6.69 2.41
N ASN A 52 -7.28 -7.84 3.08
CA ASN A 52 -7.44 -7.91 4.54
C ASN A 52 -6.41 -7.05 5.26
N SER A 53 -5.16 -7.00 4.80
CA SER A 53 -4.12 -6.17 5.38
C SER A 53 -4.42 -4.66 5.30
N ILE A 54 -5.11 -4.23 4.23
CA ILE A 54 -5.46 -2.82 3.99
C ILE A 54 -6.78 -2.44 4.67
N ILE A 55 -7.82 -3.26 4.55
CA ILE A 55 -9.14 -2.97 5.12
C ILE A 55 -9.10 -2.97 6.66
N ASN A 56 -8.21 -3.78 7.24
CA ASN A 56 -8.05 -3.90 8.69
C ASN A 56 -6.98 -2.97 9.27
N GLN A 57 -6.50 -1.98 8.52
CA GLN A 57 -5.60 -0.97 9.03
C GLN A 57 -6.15 -0.28 10.29
N ARG A 58 -5.26 0.21 11.16
CA ARG A 58 -5.61 1.03 12.32
C ARG A 58 -6.21 2.37 11.88
N LEU A 59 -5.69 2.97 10.81
CA LEU A 59 -6.31 4.11 10.13
C LEU A 59 -7.66 3.71 9.55
N ASP A 60 -8.64 4.61 9.55
CA ASP A 60 -9.98 4.32 9.02
C ASP A 60 -9.94 4.15 7.50
N PHE A 61 -9.97 2.90 7.04
CA PHE A 61 -9.96 2.55 5.63
C PHE A 61 -11.05 3.32 4.85
N LYS A 62 -12.27 3.33 5.37
CA LYS A 62 -13.41 3.92 4.64
C LYS A 62 -13.30 5.42 4.43
N LYS A 63 -12.55 6.12 5.27
CA LYS A 63 -12.41 7.58 5.24
C LYS A 63 -11.10 8.05 4.62
N ASN A 64 -10.04 7.26 4.79
CA ASN A 64 -8.70 7.75 4.54
C ASN A 64 -7.93 6.98 3.47
N ILE A 65 -8.39 5.77 3.06
CA ILE A 65 -7.62 4.92 2.13
C ILE A 65 -8.45 4.62 0.90
N PHE A 66 -7.91 4.90 -0.27
CA PHE A 66 -8.47 4.59 -1.59
C PHE A 66 -7.54 3.65 -2.33
N MET A 67 -8.12 2.80 -3.17
CA MET A 67 -7.37 1.79 -3.93
C MET A 67 -7.75 1.87 -5.40
N VAL A 68 -6.77 2.01 -6.27
CA VAL A 68 -6.90 1.90 -7.72
C VAL A 68 -6.15 0.63 -8.13
N LEU A 69 -6.89 -0.40 -8.47
CA LEU A 69 -6.36 -1.71 -8.87
C LEU A 69 -6.47 -1.82 -10.38
N VAL A 70 -5.33 -1.85 -11.04
CA VAL A 70 -5.23 -1.97 -12.49
C VAL A 70 -4.87 -3.40 -12.84
N ASP A 71 -5.84 -4.13 -13.37
CA ASP A 71 -5.68 -5.50 -13.84
C ASP A 71 -5.03 -5.49 -15.22
N ASP A 72 -3.79 -5.91 -15.28
CA ASP A 72 -2.95 -5.94 -16.47
C ASP A 72 -3.15 -7.22 -17.28
N GLY A 73 -4.41 -7.57 -17.54
CA GLY A 73 -4.78 -8.72 -18.36
C GLY A 73 -4.68 -10.06 -17.64
N SER A 74 -5.08 -10.14 -16.36
CA SER A 74 -5.10 -11.40 -15.62
C SER A 74 -5.99 -12.46 -16.31
N THR A 75 -5.55 -13.70 -16.29
CA THR A 75 -6.24 -14.87 -16.82
C THR A 75 -6.77 -15.81 -15.74
N ASP A 76 -6.39 -15.57 -14.49
CA ASP A 76 -6.88 -16.28 -13.30
C ASP A 76 -8.14 -15.61 -12.70
N ASN A 77 -8.52 -15.97 -11.48
CA ASN A 77 -9.72 -15.41 -10.83
C ASN A 77 -9.50 -14.02 -10.16
N SER A 78 -8.36 -13.37 -10.39
CA SER A 78 -8.02 -12.07 -9.78
C SER A 78 -9.11 -11.02 -10.00
N ALA A 79 -9.59 -10.87 -11.24
CA ALA A 79 -10.63 -9.90 -11.58
C ALA A 79 -11.93 -10.08 -10.76
N ASN A 80 -12.38 -11.32 -10.56
CA ASN A 80 -13.60 -11.61 -9.81
C ASN A 80 -13.44 -11.34 -8.33
N ILE A 81 -12.27 -11.65 -7.77
CA ILE A 81 -11.96 -11.35 -6.35
C ILE A 81 -11.98 -9.84 -6.13
N ILE A 82 -11.32 -9.05 -6.98
CA ILE A 82 -11.29 -7.59 -6.87
C ILE A 82 -12.70 -7.00 -6.96
N LYS A 83 -13.49 -7.42 -7.95
CA LYS A 83 -14.89 -6.96 -8.11
C LYS A 83 -15.77 -7.27 -6.90
N LYS A 84 -15.54 -8.40 -6.22
CA LYS A 84 -16.21 -8.74 -4.95
C LYS A 84 -15.88 -7.72 -3.85
N TYR A 85 -14.61 -7.32 -3.71
CA TYR A 85 -14.19 -6.30 -2.75
C TYR A 85 -14.68 -4.90 -3.15
N GLN A 86 -14.64 -4.55 -4.44
CA GLN A 86 -15.19 -3.30 -4.96
C GLN A 86 -16.69 -3.18 -4.65
N LYS A 87 -17.48 -4.23 -4.85
CA LYS A 87 -18.91 -4.26 -4.50
C LYS A 87 -19.15 -3.99 -3.02
N LYS A 88 -18.25 -4.47 -2.14
CA LYS A 88 -18.33 -4.26 -0.68
C LYS A 88 -17.88 -2.87 -0.26
N TYR A 89 -16.95 -2.26 -0.99
CA TYR A 89 -16.35 -0.96 -0.70
C TYR A 89 -16.32 -0.05 -1.94
N PRO A 90 -17.49 0.28 -2.55
CA PRO A 90 -17.54 0.95 -3.86
C PRO A 90 -16.99 2.38 -3.85
N LYS A 91 -16.87 3.01 -2.68
CA LYS A 91 -16.29 4.36 -2.52
C LYS A 91 -14.77 4.36 -2.32
N ASN A 92 -14.19 3.18 -2.05
CA ASN A 92 -12.78 3.06 -1.69
C ASN A 92 -11.97 2.24 -2.70
N ILE A 93 -12.62 1.40 -3.51
CA ILE A 93 -11.94 0.48 -4.42
C ILE A 93 -12.42 0.73 -5.83
N VAL A 94 -11.47 1.02 -6.70
CA VAL A 94 -11.65 1.14 -8.15
C VAL A 94 -10.93 -0.02 -8.81
N TYR A 95 -11.61 -0.67 -9.77
CA TYR A 95 -11.06 -1.71 -10.63
C TYR A 95 -11.01 -1.21 -12.06
N ILE A 96 -9.86 -1.33 -12.69
CA ILE A 96 -9.63 -0.98 -14.09
C ILE A 96 -8.99 -2.18 -14.76
N TYR A 97 -9.55 -2.62 -15.88
CA TYR A 97 -8.96 -3.67 -16.72
C TYR A 97 -8.22 -3.04 -17.90
N LYS A 98 -7.09 -3.61 -18.28
CA LYS A 98 -6.39 -3.32 -19.54
C LYS A 98 -5.75 -4.59 -20.09
N GLU A 99 -5.46 -4.60 -21.38
CA GLU A 99 -4.62 -5.64 -21.98
C GLU A 99 -3.21 -5.59 -21.37
N ASN A 100 -2.57 -6.77 -21.27
CA ASN A 100 -1.25 -6.87 -20.65
C ASN A 100 -0.22 -5.98 -21.34
N GLY A 101 0.38 -5.10 -20.59
CA GLY A 101 1.42 -4.15 -21.02
C GLY A 101 2.59 -4.03 -20.04
N GLY A 102 2.50 -4.76 -18.92
CA GLY A 102 3.50 -4.75 -17.86
C GLY A 102 3.19 -3.78 -16.73
N GLN A 103 3.88 -3.98 -15.62
CA GLN A 103 3.65 -3.28 -14.35
C GLN A 103 3.73 -1.75 -14.47
N ALA A 104 4.72 -1.22 -15.19
CA ALA A 104 4.86 0.21 -15.44
C ALA A 104 3.63 0.81 -16.11
N SER A 105 3.13 0.16 -17.17
CA SER A 105 1.94 0.57 -17.91
C SER A 105 0.68 0.54 -17.03
N ALA A 106 0.53 -0.47 -16.18
CA ALA A 106 -0.59 -0.55 -15.25
C ALA A 106 -0.52 0.57 -14.18
N ARG A 107 0.64 0.83 -13.60
CA ARG A 107 0.85 1.93 -12.65
C ARG A 107 0.59 3.30 -13.29
N ASN A 108 1.04 3.52 -14.53
CA ASN A 108 0.77 4.74 -15.29
C ASN A 108 -0.72 4.97 -15.51
N LEU A 109 -1.48 3.91 -15.84
CA LEU A 109 -2.92 4.02 -15.98
C LEU A 109 -3.60 4.38 -14.64
N GLY A 110 -3.10 3.83 -13.53
CA GLY A 110 -3.56 4.21 -12.18
C GLY A 110 -3.29 5.68 -11.84
N LEU A 111 -2.11 6.21 -12.15
CA LEU A 111 -1.76 7.62 -11.99
C LEU A 111 -2.65 8.53 -12.86
N LYS A 112 -2.84 8.15 -14.13
CA LYS A 112 -3.72 8.87 -15.05
C LYS A 112 -5.16 8.91 -14.53
N TYR A 113 -5.69 7.79 -14.04
CA TYR A 113 -7.02 7.73 -13.44
C TYR A 113 -7.18 8.71 -12.28
N MET A 114 -6.18 8.78 -11.38
CA MET A 114 -6.21 9.72 -10.26
C MET A 114 -6.25 11.19 -10.72
N GLN A 115 -5.45 11.54 -11.72
CA GLN A 115 -5.40 12.91 -12.26
C GLN A 115 -6.74 13.30 -12.92
N GLU A 116 -7.31 12.43 -13.75
CA GLU A 116 -8.55 12.68 -14.49
C GLU A 116 -9.79 12.76 -13.58
N ASN A 117 -9.79 12.06 -12.46
CA ASN A 117 -10.92 12.03 -11.52
C ASN A 117 -10.74 12.97 -10.32
N ASN A 118 -9.78 13.90 -10.36
CA ASN A 118 -9.51 14.87 -9.30
C ASN A 118 -9.44 14.22 -7.90
N TYR A 119 -8.77 13.08 -7.79
CA TYR A 119 -8.62 12.40 -6.51
C TYR A 119 -7.88 13.31 -5.52
N LYS A 120 -8.55 13.63 -4.41
CA LYS A 120 -8.06 14.61 -3.43
C LYS A 120 -7.02 14.06 -2.45
N ALA A 121 -6.63 12.80 -2.57
CA ALA A 121 -5.61 12.22 -1.71
C ALA A 121 -4.22 12.72 -2.12
N PRO A 122 -3.54 13.52 -1.30
CA PRO A 122 -2.25 14.11 -1.67
C PRO A 122 -1.11 13.08 -1.67
N TRP A 123 -1.29 11.95 -0.99
CA TRP A 123 -0.27 10.91 -0.85
C TRP A 123 -0.64 9.65 -1.61
N VAL A 124 0.28 9.21 -2.46
CA VAL A 124 0.17 7.93 -3.18
C VAL A 124 1.24 6.96 -2.71
N THR A 125 0.89 5.68 -2.64
CA THR A 125 1.82 4.57 -2.48
C THR A 125 1.49 3.50 -3.50
N PHE A 126 2.52 2.86 -4.04
CA PHE A 126 2.36 1.70 -4.89
C PHE A 126 2.51 0.45 -4.04
N THR A 127 1.72 -0.56 -4.27
CA THR A 127 1.83 -1.83 -3.54
C THR A 127 1.65 -3.00 -4.49
N ASP A 128 2.34 -4.08 -4.24
CA ASP A 128 2.23 -5.30 -5.03
C ASP A 128 1.20 -6.22 -4.36
N PRO A 129 0.19 -6.73 -5.11
CA PRO A 129 -0.94 -7.44 -4.51
C PRO A 129 -0.64 -8.87 -4.05
N ASP A 130 0.59 -9.35 -4.20
CA ASP A 130 1.11 -10.56 -3.59
C ASP A 130 1.76 -10.33 -2.22
N ASP A 131 1.94 -9.07 -1.84
CA ASP A 131 2.47 -8.61 -0.57
C ASP A 131 1.35 -8.26 0.42
N PHE A 132 1.71 -7.76 1.61
CA PHE A 132 0.74 -7.26 2.58
C PHE A 132 1.38 -6.22 3.52
N LEU A 133 0.53 -5.47 4.22
CA LEU A 133 0.94 -4.32 5.01
C LEU A 133 0.82 -4.59 6.51
N ASP A 134 1.74 -4.04 7.31
CA ASP A 134 1.57 -3.98 8.76
C ASP A 134 0.30 -3.19 9.12
N ARG A 135 -0.35 -3.59 10.22
CA ARG A 135 -1.59 -2.96 10.67
C ARG A 135 -1.47 -1.46 10.93
N ASN A 136 -0.30 -0.97 11.25
CA ASN A 136 -0.04 0.44 11.53
C ASN A 136 0.58 1.18 10.34
N TYR A 137 0.69 0.56 9.18
CA TYR A 137 1.37 1.12 8.01
C TYR A 137 0.93 2.55 7.70
N PHE A 138 -0.36 2.78 7.48
CA PHE A 138 -0.91 4.12 7.24
C PHE A 138 -0.99 4.97 8.51
N TYR A 139 -1.23 4.37 9.67
CA TYR A 139 -1.34 5.11 10.94
C TYR A 139 -0.04 5.81 11.32
N GLU A 140 1.11 5.15 11.18
CA GLU A 140 2.42 5.74 11.52
C GLU A 140 2.79 6.87 10.54
N VAL A 141 2.45 6.74 9.26
CA VAL A 141 2.63 7.81 8.26
C VAL A 141 1.74 9.00 8.60
N ASP A 142 0.46 8.76 8.86
CA ASP A 142 -0.52 9.81 9.16
C ASP A 142 -0.16 10.58 10.44
N LYS A 143 0.29 9.86 11.47
CA LYS A 143 0.78 10.47 12.71
C LYS A 143 2.04 11.32 12.48
N PHE A 144 2.96 10.85 11.64
CA PHE A 144 4.15 11.61 11.28
C PHE A 144 3.77 12.91 10.56
N LEU A 145 2.93 12.84 9.54
CA LEU A 145 2.48 13.99 8.77
C LEU A 145 1.72 15.02 9.63
N LEU A 146 0.92 14.56 10.60
CA LEU A 146 0.23 15.44 11.52
C LEU A 146 1.20 16.33 12.34
N THR A 147 2.38 15.83 12.65
CA THR A 147 3.38 16.54 13.47
C THR A 147 4.46 17.25 12.67
N HIS A 148 4.47 17.08 11.33
CA HIS A 148 5.48 17.63 10.42
C HIS A 148 4.82 18.36 9.23
N GLN A 149 3.76 19.13 9.51
CA GLN A 149 2.96 19.79 8.47
C GLN A 149 3.73 20.90 7.74
N ASP A 150 4.65 21.55 8.44
CA ASP A 150 5.46 22.65 7.93
C ASP A 150 6.80 22.16 7.32
N ASP A 151 7.07 20.87 7.40
CA ASP A 151 8.26 20.29 6.79
C ASP A 151 7.96 19.96 5.32
N ASP A 152 8.76 20.47 4.40
CA ASP A 152 8.63 20.25 2.95
C ASP A 152 8.93 18.79 2.56
N ILE A 153 8.14 17.85 3.12
CA ILE A 153 8.29 16.43 2.88
C ILE A 153 7.59 16.05 1.58
N CYS A 154 8.33 15.55 0.61
CA CYS A 154 7.78 15.03 -0.65
C CYS A 154 7.67 13.50 -0.68
N MET A 155 8.55 12.78 0.03
CA MET A 155 8.56 11.32 0.06
C MET A 155 8.71 10.77 1.47
N ILE A 156 8.06 9.64 1.75
CA ILE A 156 8.21 8.88 3.00
C ILE A 156 8.59 7.44 2.66
N GLY A 157 9.81 7.04 2.98
CA GLY A 157 10.30 5.67 2.83
C GLY A 157 9.81 4.76 3.97
N CYS A 158 9.49 3.52 3.63
CA CYS A 158 8.98 2.49 4.52
C CYS A 158 9.97 1.33 4.66
N ASN A 159 10.03 0.72 5.85
CA ASN A 159 10.90 -0.43 6.10
C ASN A 159 10.33 -1.70 5.49
N ILE A 160 11.09 -2.34 4.60
CA ILE A 160 10.73 -3.62 3.99
C ILE A 160 11.16 -4.75 4.91
N ILE A 161 10.20 -5.59 5.28
CA ILE A 161 10.41 -6.82 6.06
C ILE A 161 10.11 -8.01 5.16
N PHE A 162 11.05 -8.92 5.00
CA PHE A 162 10.80 -10.14 4.24
C PHE A 162 9.90 -11.10 5.02
N TYR A 163 8.82 -11.55 4.39
CA TYR A 163 7.98 -12.64 4.87
C TYR A 163 8.25 -13.90 4.05
N HIS A 164 8.87 -14.90 4.66
CA HIS A 164 9.13 -16.20 4.05
C HIS A 164 7.89 -17.09 4.18
N GLU A 165 7.13 -17.23 3.10
CA GLU A 165 5.83 -17.89 3.08
C GLU A 165 5.91 -19.35 3.58
N LYS A 166 6.86 -20.13 3.08
CA LYS A 166 7.05 -21.53 3.44
C LYS A 166 7.30 -21.76 4.95
N GLN A 167 8.14 -20.92 5.54
CA GLN A 167 8.48 -21.00 6.97
C GLN A 167 7.52 -20.20 7.87
N ARG A 168 6.69 -19.34 7.30
CA ARG A 168 5.83 -18.39 8.01
C ARG A 168 6.59 -17.49 9.00
N ILE A 169 7.78 -17.05 8.61
CA ILE A 169 8.64 -16.19 9.45
C ILE A 169 8.93 -14.86 8.79
N TYR A 170 9.12 -13.85 9.64
CA TYR A 170 9.54 -12.51 9.23
C TYR A 170 11.04 -12.33 9.43
N LYS A 171 11.73 -11.70 8.48
CA LYS A 171 13.15 -11.34 8.60
C LYS A 171 13.35 -9.87 8.25
N ASP A 172 13.85 -9.09 9.21
CA ASP A 172 14.25 -7.69 9.02
C ASP A 172 15.72 -7.62 8.58
N ASN A 173 15.98 -8.14 7.39
CA ASN A 173 17.33 -8.24 6.80
C ASN A 173 17.37 -7.75 5.35
N HIS A 174 16.44 -6.88 4.97
CA HIS A 174 16.52 -6.22 3.68
C HIS A 174 17.82 -5.39 3.58
N PRO A 175 18.55 -5.42 2.44
CA PRO A 175 19.82 -4.70 2.30
C PRO A 175 19.75 -3.20 2.64
N LEU A 176 18.59 -2.57 2.46
CA LEU A 176 18.37 -1.16 2.73
C LEU A 176 17.79 -0.86 4.12
N ASN A 177 17.68 -1.85 5.02
CA ASN A 177 17.08 -1.65 6.35
C ASN A 177 17.92 -0.74 7.26
N PHE A 178 19.20 -0.50 6.93
CA PHE A 178 20.05 0.43 7.66
C PHE A 178 19.46 1.84 7.75
N LYS A 179 18.65 2.26 6.75
CA LYS A 179 17.93 3.54 6.71
C LYS A 179 16.95 3.72 7.87
N PHE A 180 16.51 2.60 8.46
CA PHE A 180 15.43 2.57 9.45
C PHE A 180 15.91 2.25 10.88
N LYS A 181 17.21 2.06 11.10
CA LYS A 181 17.76 1.66 12.41
C LYS A 181 17.59 2.73 13.50
N ASN A 182 17.59 4.01 13.14
CA ASN A 182 17.60 5.14 14.09
C ASN A 182 16.23 5.83 14.22
N GLY A 183 15.14 5.11 14.04
CA GLY A 183 13.79 5.66 14.20
C GLY A 183 13.32 6.49 13.00
N ILE A 184 12.99 7.76 13.24
CA ILE A 184 12.61 8.70 12.17
C ILE A 184 13.86 9.42 11.70
N GLN A 185 14.10 9.44 10.40
CA GLN A 185 15.17 10.21 9.79
C GLN A 185 14.58 11.09 8.68
N ILE A 186 14.90 12.38 8.70
CA ILE A 186 14.53 13.35 7.65
C ILE A 186 15.82 13.79 6.96
N LYS A 187 15.82 13.78 5.65
CA LYS A 187 16.96 14.12 4.80
C LYS A 187 16.54 15.10 3.70
N GLU A 188 17.40 16.08 3.44
CA GLU A 188 17.28 16.89 2.24
C GLU A 188 17.53 16.04 0.99
N ASN A 189 16.74 16.21 -0.07
CA ASN A 189 16.87 15.36 -1.24
C ASN A 189 18.22 15.55 -1.98
N TYR A 190 18.81 16.73 -1.90
CA TYR A 190 20.16 16.97 -2.45
C TYR A 190 21.28 16.26 -1.67
N ASN A 191 20.97 15.70 -0.49
CA ASN A 191 21.94 15.01 0.38
C ASN A 191 21.39 13.67 0.88
N LEU A 192 20.87 12.86 -0.03
CA LEU A 192 20.34 11.53 0.31
C LEU A 192 21.44 10.50 0.48
N ASP A 193 22.62 10.70 -0.11
CA ASP A 193 23.75 9.75 -0.09
C ASP A 193 23.29 8.31 -0.39
N ASN A 194 23.44 7.43 0.63
CA ASN A 194 22.99 6.04 0.56
C ASN A 194 21.50 5.83 0.86
N PHE A 195 20.72 6.92 1.08
CA PHE A 195 19.29 6.83 1.38
C PHE A 195 18.40 6.76 0.13
N ILE A 196 18.97 6.48 -1.04
CA ILE A 196 18.24 6.29 -2.29
C ILE A 196 17.16 5.23 -2.13
N GLN A 197 15.95 5.51 -2.60
CA GLN A 197 14.85 4.54 -2.62
C GLN A 197 14.87 3.78 -3.95
N LEU A 198 14.71 2.47 -3.91
CA LEU A 198 14.80 1.61 -5.11
C LEU A 198 13.49 0.92 -5.47
N SER A 199 12.46 1.00 -4.61
CA SER A 199 11.17 0.36 -4.85
C SER A 199 10.03 1.33 -4.59
N ALA A 200 9.14 1.47 -5.55
CA ALA A 200 7.91 2.26 -5.42
C ALA A 200 6.95 1.65 -4.39
N ALA A 201 7.00 0.33 -4.21
CA ALA A 201 6.15 -0.38 -3.24
C ALA A 201 6.47 -0.06 -1.78
N SER A 202 7.61 0.53 -1.49
CA SER A 202 8.04 0.84 -0.12
C SER A 202 8.15 2.33 0.18
N CYS A 203 7.37 3.16 -0.50
CA CYS A 203 7.32 4.59 -0.20
C CYS A 203 5.94 5.21 -0.43
N PHE A 204 5.71 6.32 0.25
CA PHE A 204 4.64 7.26 -0.06
C PHE A 204 5.23 8.47 -0.78
N MET A 205 4.55 8.94 -1.80
CA MET A 205 4.93 10.11 -2.58
C MET A 205 3.80 11.15 -2.54
N ASN A 206 4.15 12.40 -2.32
CA ASN A 206 3.17 13.48 -2.37
C ASN A 206 2.94 13.89 -3.83
N ILE A 207 1.74 13.60 -4.34
CA ILE A 207 1.41 13.83 -5.76
C ILE A 207 1.30 15.32 -6.12
N THR A 208 1.24 16.23 -5.16
CA THR A 208 1.24 17.67 -5.46
C THR A 208 2.58 18.11 -6.06
N PHE A 209 3.64 17.33 -5.80
CA PHE A 209 4.98 17.53 -6.37
C PHE A 209 5.26 16.62 -7.57
N LEU A 210 4.32 15.74 -7.93
CA LEU A 210 4.42 14.88 -9.11
C LEU A 210 3.92 15.65 -10.33
N LYS A 211 4.82 16.20 -11.14
CA LYS A 211 4.47 16.97 -12.33
C LYS A 211 3.89 16.07 -13.43
N LYS A 212 4.69 15.76 -14.47
CA LYS A 212 4.29 14.88 -15.58
C LYS A 212 5.06 13.54 -15.56
N LEU A 213 5.61 13.19 -14.41
CA LEU A 213 6.43 12.00 -14.28
C LEU A 213 5.59 10.73 -14.38
N ILE A 214 6.05 9.79 -15.19
CA ILE A 214 5.45 8.47 -15.41
C ILE A 214 6.53 7.39 -15.34
N PHE A 215 6.12 6.14 -15.05
CA PHE A 215 7.02 4.99 -15.16
C PHE A 215 7.43 4.76 -16.61
N ASP A 216 8.70 4.45 -16.85
CA ASP A 216 9.21 4.15 -18.18
C ASP A 216 8.82 2.71 -18.59
N GLU A 217 7.84 2.61 -19.49
CA GLU A 217 7.30 1.34 -19.97
C GLU A 217 8.28 0.52 -20.82
N LYS A 218 9.40 1.12 -21.22
CA LYS A 218 10.45 0.43 -21.97
C LYS A 218 11.41 -0.36 -21.07
N LEU A 219 11.46 -0.01 -19.77
CA LEU A 219 12.26 -0.72 -18.79
C LEU A 219 11.46 -1.95 -18.30
N LYS A 220 11.74 -3.12 -18.91
CA LYS A 220 11.10 -4.39 -18.56
C LYS A 220 12.21 -5.44 -18.33
N PRO A 221 12.07 -6.25 -17.28
CA PRO A 221 11.09 -6.25 -16.18
C PRO A 221 11.55 -5.47 -14.94
N ASN A 222 12.71 -4.80 -14.92
CA ASN A 222 13.32 -4.22 -13.72
C ASN A 222 13.79 -2.79 -13.94
N PHE A 223 13.98 -2.05 -12.84
CA PHE A 223 14.50 -0.69 -12.74
C PHE A 223 13.53 0.45 -13.09
N GLU A 224 12.30 0.19 -13.56
CA GLU A 224 11.30 1.23 -13.78
C GLU A 224 10.98 1.99 -12.48
N ASP A 225 10.91 1.29 -11.34
CA ASP A 225 10.71 1.85 -10.01
C ASP A 225 11.84 2.79 -9.61
N ALA A 226 13.07 2.29 -9.73
CA ALA A 226 14.26 3.06 -9.36
C ALA A 226 14.38 4.34 -10.20
N LYS A 227 14.14 4.23 -11.51
CA LYS A 227 14.14 5.39 -12.40
C LYS A 227 13.08 6.40 -11.99
N PHE A 228 11.83 5.96 -11.85
CA PHE A 228 10.69 6.81 -11.49
C PHE A 228 10.92 7.57 -10.18
N ILE A 229 11.38 6.88 -9.14
CA ILE A 229 11.61 7.52 -7.83
C ILE A 229 12.78 8.50 -7.90
N ASN A 230 13.88 8.13 -8.56
CA ASN A 230 15.03 9.02 -8.63
C ASN A 230 14.73 10.27 -9.47
N GLU A 231 13.98 10.17 -10.56
CA GLU A 231 13.50 11.32 -11.32
C GLU A 231 12.60 12.22 -10.46
N TYR A 232 11.67 11.62 -9.68
CA TYR A 232 10.83 12.36 -8.75
C TYR A 232 11.68 13.13 -7.70
N LEU A 233 12.67 12.50 -7.12
CA LEU A 233 13.56 13.14 -6.13
C LEU A 233 14.41 14.25 -6.74
N LEU A 234 14.91 14.05 -7.97
CA LEU A 234 15.66 15.07 -8.71
C LEU A 234 14.80 16.28 -9.06
N GLU A 235 13.56 16.07 -9.50
CA GLU A 235 12.62 17.16 -9.75
C GLU A 235 12.25 17.94 -8.47
N ASN A 236 12.41 17.32 -7.31
CA ASN A 236 12.10 17.86 -5.99
C ASN A 236 13.35 17.97 -5.10
N ILE A 237 14.47 18.33 -5.71
CA ILE A 237 15.81 18.30 -5.07
C ILE A 237 15.89 19.19 -3.81
N ASN A 238 15.13 20.30 -3.77
CA ASN A 238 15.09 21.24 -2.66
C ASN A 238 14.09 20.85 -1.55
N LEU A 239 13.38 19.71 -1.69
CA LEU A 239 12.46 19.19 -0.71
C LEU A 239 13.13 18.10 0.14
N LYS A 240 12.37 17.52 1.07
CA LYS A 240 12.87 16.51 2.02
C LYS A 240 12.20 15.16 1.81
N SER A 241 12.94 14.12 2.18
CA SER A 241 12.44 12.76 2.32
C SER A 241 12.54 12.31 3.78
N ALA A 242 11.51 11.62 4.26
CA ALA A 242 11.50 11.00 5.59
C ALA A 242 11.60 9.47 5.48
N PHE A 243 12.25 8.83 6.44
CA PHE A 243 12.39 7.37 6.55
C PHE A 243 11.87 6.94 7.91
N LEU A 244 10.79 6.13 7.92
CA LEU A 244 10.06 5.79 9.15
C LEU A 244 10.20 4.31 9.48
N SER A 245 10.95 3.98 10.52
CA SER A 245 11.22 2.60 10.95
C SER A 245 9.97 1.81 11.36
N LYS A 246 8.93 2.49 11.83
CA LYS A 246 7.67 1.88 12.27
C LYS A 246 6.69 1.60 11.14
N VAL A 247 6.93 2.13 9.94
CA VAL A 247 6.11 1.88 8.76
C VAL A 247 6.67 0.64 8.06
N LYS A 248 6.01 -0.51 8.24
CA LYS A 248 6.50 -1.80 7.78
C LYS A 248 5.70 -2.32 6.60
N TYR A 249 6.39 -2.59 5.50
CA TYR A 249 5.89 -3.25 4.32
C TYR A 249 6.37 -4.70 4.34
N PHE A 250 5.46 -5.68 4.23
CA PHE A 250 5.80 -7.10 4.25
C PHE A 250 5.93 -7.63 2.83
N TYR A 251 7.17 -7.78 2.38
CA TYR A 251 7.50 -8.35 1.08
C TYR A 251 7.46 -9.88 1.16
N ARG A 252 6.59 -10.51 0.40
CA ARG A 252 6.40 -11.96 0.39
C ARG A 252 7.45 -12.66 -0.46
N LYS A 253 8.27 -13.50 0.18
CA LYS A 253 9.10 -14.48 -0.50
C LYS A 253 8.25 -15.74 -0.75
N ARG A 254 7.73 -15.86 -1.97
CA ARG A 254 6.82 -16.93 -2.39
C ARG A 254 7.48 -18.30 -2.38
N GLU A 255 6.68 -19.38 -2.22
CA GLU A 255 7.14 -20.75 -2.22
C GLU A 255 7.62 -21.22 -3.61
N ASP A 256 6.99 -20.70 -4.66
CA ASP A 256 7.26 -21.04 -6.06
C ASP A 256 8.51 -20.37 -6.65
N GLY A 257 9.18 -19.52 -5.87
CA GLY A 257 10.39 -18.84 -6.30
C GLY A 257 10.16 -17.68 -7.30
N ASN A 258 8.92 -17.47 -7.71
CA ASN A 258 8.53 -16.45 -8.68
C ASN A 258 8.23 -15.10 -7.99
N SER A 259 9.10 -14.62 -7.11
CA SER A 259 9.03 -13.21 -6.75
C SER A 259 9.63 -12.41 -7.91
N THR A 260 8.81 -11.70 -8.64
CA THR A 260 9.24 -10.70 -9.63
C THR A 260 10.15 -9.66 -9.01
#